data_7fd9a0a393440443125fdc0a6b18f964
#
_entry.id   7fd9a0a393440443125fdc0a6b18f964
#
_cell.length_a   1.000
_cell.length_b   1.000
_cell.length_c   1.000
_cell.angle_alpha   90.00
_cell.angle_beta   90.00
_cell.angle_gamma   90.00
#
_symmetry.space_group_name_H-M   'P 1'
#
loop_
_entity.id
_entity.type
_entity.pdbx_description
1 polymer ?
#
loop_
_entity_poly.entity_id
_entity_poly.type
_entity_poly.pdbx_seq_one_letter_code
_entity_poly.pdbx_strand_id
1 'polypeptide(L)'
;MTQSLARIATLTTFGIFRMTVSQFSKEQLLACGRGELFGADNARLPVPPMLMMDRILKISDDDGLYGKGEIIAELDITPDLWFFNCHFISDPVMPGCLGLDAMWQLLGFYLGW
;
A
#
# COMPACT_ATOMS: atom_id res chain seq x y z
N MET A 1 -9.07 -16.52 1.40
CA MET A 1 -9.66 -15.17 1.55
C MET A 1 -9.22 -14.59 2.88
N THR A 2 -8.28 -13.70 2.89
CA THR A 2 -7.92 -12.94 4.08
C THR A 2 -8.93 -11.82 4.24
N GLN A 3 -9.81 -11.94 5.22
CA GLN A 3 -10.69 -10.85 5.60
C GLN A 3 -9.86 -9.73 6.21
N SER A 4 -10.07 -8.50 5.73
CA SER A 4 -9.53 -7.29 6.33
C SER A 4 -10.01 -7.22 7.78
N LEU A 5 -9.09 -7.35 8.74
CA LEU A 5 -9.38 -7.14 10.14
C LEU A 5 -9.47 -5.64 10.40
N ALA A 6 -10.70 -5.14 10.49
CA ALA A 6 -10.93 -3.81 11.01
C ALA A 6 -10.61 -3.80 12.50
N ARG A 7 -9.64 -3.01 12.92
CA ARG A 7 -9.39 -2.74 14.32
C ARG A 7 -10.30 -1.60 14.78
N ILE A 8 -11.08 -1.84 15.83
CA ILE A 8 -11.79 -0.78 16.54
C ILE A 8 -10.75 -0.06 17.39
N ALA A 9 -10.36 1.12 16.98
CA ALA A 9 -9.46 1.97 17.75
C ALA A 9 -10.26 3.09 18.43
N THR A 10 -10.43 2.96 19.70
CA THR A 10 -10.67 3.96 20.74
C THR A 10 -11.88 4.91 20.57
N LEU A 11 -12.74 4.89 21.57
CA LEU A 11 -13.70 5.97 21.85
C LEU A 11 -12.93 7.29 21.99
N THR A 12 -13.17 8.22 21.08
CA THR A 12 -12.78 9.61 21.31
C THR A 12 -13.71 10.24 22.35
N THR A 13 -13.28 11.31 22.99
CA THR A 13 -13.97 12.02 24.08
C THR A 13 -15.42 12.43 23.78
N PHE A 14 -15.89 12.24 22.55
CA PHE A 14 -17.24 12.54 22.07
C PHE A 14 -18.06 11.31 21.64
N GLY A 15 -17.62 10.09 21.99
CA GLY A 15 -18.38 8.87 21.67
C GLY A 15 -18.40 8.44 20.20
N ILE A 16 -17.50 8.97 19.37
CA ILE A 16 -17.38 8.58 17.96
C ILE A 16 -16.44 7.38 17.85
N PHE A 17 -16.97 6.24 17.37
CA PHE A 17 -16.17 5.08 17.01
C PHE A 17 -15.41 5.36 15.71
N ARG A 18 -14.10 5.46 15.77
CA ARG A 18 -13.25 5.50 14.59
C ARG A 18 -12.79 4.07 14.28
N MET A 19 -13.33 3.49 13.22
CA MET A 19 -12.81 2.23 12.67
C MET A 19 -11.61 2.56 11.80
N THR A 20 -10.43 2.07 12.16
CA THR A 20 -9.22 2.22 11.37
C THR A 20 -8.88 0.87 10.74
N VAL A 21 -8.94 0.79 9.40
CA VAL A 21 -8.47 -0.39 8.66
C VAL A 21 -6.94 -0.37 8.69
N SER A 22 -6.35 -1.49 9.11
CA SER A 22 -4.89 -1.62 9.30
C SER A 22 -4.23 -2.57 8.29
N GLN A 23 -5.01 -3.13 7.36
CA GLN A 23 -4.55 -4.02 6.28
C GLN A 23 -5.34 -3.74 5.01
N PHE A 24 -4.69 -3.88 3.87
CA PHE A 24 -5.34 -3.64 2.58
C PHE A 24 -5.01 -4.73 1.57
N SER A 25 -6.04 -5.25 0.91
CA SER A 25 -5.92 -6.23 -0.16
C SER A 25 -5.57 -5.57 -1.50
N LYS A 26 -5.22 -6.39 -2.49
CA LYS A 26 -4.97 -5.92 -3.87
C LYS A 26 -6.14 -5.13 -4.43
N GLU A 27 -7.37 -5.60 -4.23
CA GLU A 27 -8.59 -4.93 -4.72
C GLU A 27 -8.74 -3.53 -4.11
N GLN A 28 -8.43 -3.39 -2.83
CA GLN A 28 -8.47 -2.08 -2.16
C GLN A 28 -7.38 -1.14 -2.66
N LEU A 29 -6.18 -1.66 -2.96
CA LEU A 29 -5.11 -0.87 -3.57
C LEU A 29 -5.48 -0.41 -4.98
N LEU A 30 -6.11 -1.26 -5.77
CA LEU A 30 -6.64 -0.90 -7.09
C LEU A 30 -7.78 0.14 -6.99
N ALA A 31 -8.65 0.02 -5.99
CA ALA A 31 -9.67 1.02 -5.69
C ALA A 31 -9.05 2.37 -5.29
N CYS A 32 -7.94 2.37 -4.54
CA CYS A 32 -7.17 3.57 -4.26
C CYS A 32 -6.67 4.24 -5.55
N GLY A 33 -6.16 3.44 -6.49
CA GLY A 33 -5.71 3.93 -7.80
C GLY A 33 -6.82 4.59 -8.60
N ARG A 34 -8.05 4.12 -8.48
CA ARG A 34 -9.23 4.72 -9.12
C ARG A 34 -9.82 5.91 -8.36
N GLY A 35 -9.28 6.24 -7.18
CA GLY A 35 -9.79 7.33 -6.33
C GLY A 35 -11.02 6.95 -5.49
N GLU A 36 -11.29 5.66 -5.35
CA GLU A 36 -12.50 5.16 -4.66
C GLU A 36 -12.26 4.87 -3.16
N LEU A 37 -11.00 4.73 -2.74
CA LEU A 37 -10.67 4.35 -1.37
C LEU A 37 -10.66 5.55 -0.41
N PHE A 38 -9.99 6.63 -0.79
CA PHE A 38 -9.84 7.84 0.03
C PHE A 38 -10.60 9.05 -0.51
N GLY A 39 -11.34 8.87 -1.61
CA GLY A 39 -12.05 9.94 -2.31
C GLY A 39 -11.29 10.51 -3.49
N ALA A 40 -12.03 11.15 -4.40
CA ALA A 40 -11.53 11.59 -5.70
C ALA A 40 -10.42 12.65 -5.61
N ASP A 41 -10.45 13.48 -4.57
CA ASP A 41 -9.51 14.60 -4.37
C ASP A 41 -8.35 14.23 -3.42
N ASN A 42 -8.22 12.97 -3.05
CA ASN A 42 -7.18 12.50 -2.13
C ASN A 42 -6.06 11.73 -2.87
N ALA A 43 -5.04 11.32 -2.11
CA ALA A 43 -3.92 10.54 -2.65
C ALA A 43 -4.38 9.27 -3.37
N ARG A 44 -3.78 8.99 -4.52
CA ARG A 44 -4.03 7.80 -5.33
C ARG A 44 -2.74 7.03 -5.52
N LEU A 45 -2.83 5.71 -5.49
CA LEU A 45 -1.77 4.86 -5.99
C LEU A 45 -1.75 4.85 -7.52
N PRO A 46 -0.60 4.61 -8.15
CA PRO A 46 -0.59 4.25 -9.56
C PRO A 46 -1.30 2.91 -9.76
N VAL A 47 -1.84 2.72 -10.94
CA VAL A 47 -2.43 1.42 -11.32
C VAL A 47 -1.38 0.53 -12.00
N PRO A 48 -1.59 -0.78 -12.11
CA PRO A 48 -0.70 -1.64 -12.87
C PRO A 48 -0.46 -1.11 -14.31
N PRO A 49 0.75 -1.24 -14.84
CA PRO A 49 1.88 -1.99 -14.31
C PRO A 49 2.77 -1.25 -13.30
N MET A 50 2.53 0.02 -13.01
CA MET A 50 3.37 0.82 -12.11
C MET A 50 3.10 0.61 -10.62
N LEU A 51 1.99 0.00 -10.25
CA LEU A 51 1.71 -0.34 -8.84
C LEU A 51 2.74 -1.34 -8.32
N MET A 52 3.50 -0.95 -7.30
CA MET A 52 4.64 -1.70 -6.76
C MET A 52 4.32 -2.38 -5.43
N MET A 53 3.09 -2.80 -5.22
CA MET A 53 2.70 -3.61 -4.06
C MET A 53 1.47 -4.47 -4.36
N ASP A 54 1.39 -5.63 -3.74
CA ASP A 54 0.24 -6.52 -3.84
C ASP A 54 -0.67 -6.41 -2.63
N ARG A 55 -0.12 -6.07 -1.46
CA ARG A 55 -0.90 -5.93 -0.23
C ARG A 55 -0.18 -5.05 0.78
N ILE A 56 -0.94 -4.42 1.64
CA ILE A 56 -0.44 -3.78 2.86
C ILE A 56 -0.78 -4.70 4.03
N LEU A 57 0.25 -5.18 4.70
CA LEU A 57 0.12 -6.09 5.84
C LEU A 57 -0.21 -5.35 7.13
N LYS A 58 0.28 -4.12 7.24
CA LYS A 58 0.10 -3.30 8.43
C LYS A 58 0.24 -1.82 8.09
N ILE A 59 -0.61 -1.02 8.67
CA ILE A 59 -0.47 0.44 8.71
C ILE A 59 -0.94 0.94 10.09
N SER A 60 -0.18 1.83 10.69
CA SER A 60 -0.43 2.35 12.03
C SER A 60 0.14 3.76 12.15
N ASP A 61 -0.46 4.59 12.97
CA ASP A 61 -0.02 5.96 13.27
C ASP A 61 0.73 6.08 14.61
N ASP A 62 0.76 5.02 15.40
CA ASP A 62 1.38 4.99 16.73
C ASP A 62 2.42 3.88 16.94
N ASP A 63 2.67 3.06 15.93
CA ASP A 63 3.62 1.93 15.95
C ASP A 63 4.93 2.28 15.25
N GLY A 64 5.79 1.28 15.06
CA GLY A 64 7.10 1.42 14.42
C GLY A 64 8.22 1.77 15.39
N LEU A 65 9.44 1.87 14.86
CA LEU A 65 10.67 2.04 15.66
C LEU A 65 10.62 3.25 16.60
N TYR A 66 9.94 4.31 16.17
CA TYR A 66 9.86 5.56 16.94
C TYR A 66 8.46 5.80 17.55
N GLY A 67 7.54 4.85 17.45
CA GLY A 67 6.17 5.00 17.93
C GLY A 67 5.39 6.13 17.24
N LYS A 68 5.70 6.44 15.99
CA LYS A 68 5.12 7.56 15.23
C LYS A 68 4.48 7.14 13.92
N GLY A 69 4.31 5.85 13.72
CA GLY A 69 3.69 5.27 12.56
C GLY A 69 4.58 4.31 11.80
N GLU A 70 3.93 3.38 11.13
CA GLU A 70 4.57 2.33 10.35
C GLU A 70 3.65 1.87 9.23
N ILE A 71 4.21 1.60 8.07
CA ILE A 71 3.53 0.90 6.98
C ILE A 71 4.40 -0.24 6.47
N ILE A 72 3.82 -1.43 6.34
CA ILE A 72 4.48 -2.63 5.83
C ILE A 72 3.65 -3.17 4.68
N ALA A 73 4.28 -3.37 3.54
CA ALA A 73 3.65 -3.92 2.35
C ALA A 73 4.52 -4.99 1.70
N GLU A 74 3.94 -5.76 0.81
CA GLU A 74 4.61 -6.80 0.03
C GLU A 74 4.30 -6.65 -1.45
N LEU A 75 5.32 -6.93 -2.26
CA LEU A 75 5.22 -7.22 -3.68
C LEU A 75 5.70 -8.64 -3.93
N ASP A 76 4.88 -9.48 -4.55
CA ASP A 76 5.27 -10.81 -4.98
C ASP A 76 6.12 -10.70 -6.25
N ILE A 77 7.39 -11.03 -6.15
CA ILE A 77 8.31 -11.01 -7.30
C ILE A 77 8.17 -12.32 -8.05
N THR A 78 7.49 -12.27 -9.19
CA THR A 78 7.27 -13.43 -10.06
C THR A 78 7.97 -13.23 -11.41
N PRO A 79 8.38 -14.33 -12.11
CA PRO A 79 9.12 -14.23 -13.36
C PRO A 79 8.38 -13.53 -14.51
N ASP A 80 7.07 -13.41 -14.42
CA ASP A 80 6.20 -12.78 -15.43
C ASP A 80 5.99 -11.27 -15.23
N LEU A 81 6.61 -10.67 -14.22
CA LEU A 81 6.56 -9.24 -14.03
C LEU A 81 7.16 -8.51 -15.23
N TRP A 82 6.49 -7.46 -15.68
CA TRP A 82 6.73 -6.78 -16.94
C TRP A 82 8.17 -6.30 -17.14
N PHE A 83 8.85 -5.90 -16.08
CA PHE A 83 10.22 -5.37 -16.20
C PHE A 83 11.26 -6.46 -16.52
N PHE A 84 10.98 -7.73 -16.23
CA PHE A 84 11.89 -8.82 -16.55
C PHE A 84 11.97 -9.10 -18.06
N ASN A 85 10.98 -8.68 -18.86
CA ASN A 85 11.02 -8.82 -20.31
C ASN A 85 11.90 -7.78 -21.01
N CYS A 86 12.25 -6.70 -20.34
CA CYS A 86 12.95 -5.57 -20.92
C CYS A 86 14.19 -5.11 -20.17
N HIS A 87 14.36 -5.55 -18.95
CA HIS A 87 15.47 -5.12 -18.10
C HIS A 87 16.18 -6.33 -17.47
N PHE A 88 17.04 -7.04 -18.20
CA PHE A 88 17.45 -6.83 -19.61
C PHE A 88 17.08 -8.05 -20.45
N ILE A 89 17.10 -7.94 -21.78
CA ILE A 89 17.01 -9.11 -22.66
C ILE A 89 18.12 -10.07 -22.31
N SER A 90 17.88 -11.32 -22.02
CA SER A 90 18.85 -12.32 -21.59
C SER A 90 19.39 -12.19 -20.15
N ASP A 91 19.09 -11.14 -19.43
CA ASP A 91 19.52 -10.95 -18.04
C ASP A 91 18.39 -10.26 -17.24
N PRO A 92 17.36 -11.01 -16.77
CA PRO A 92 16.20 -10.43 -16.09
C PRO A 92 16.58 -9.96 -14.68
N VAL A 93 16.59 -8.65 -14.50
CA VAL A 93 16.89 -7.97 -13.24
C VAL A 93 15.80 -6.95 -12.94
N MET A 94 15.31 -6.93 -11.72
CA MET A 94 14.38 -5.88 -11.29
C MET A 94 15.10 -4.53 -11.27
N PRO A 95 14.58 -3.49 -11.96
CA PRO A 95 15.15 -2.15 -11.87
C PRO A 95 15.14 -1.63 -10.44
N GLY A 96 16.31 -1.19 -9.94
CA GLY A 96 16.43 -0.70 -8.55
C GLY A 96 15.58 0.54 -8.27
N CYS A 97 15.34 1.37 -9.28
CA CYS A 97 14.45 2.53 -9.16
C CYS A 97 13.00 2.17 -8.82
N LEU A 98 12.53 0.98 -9.18
CA LEU A 98 11.18 0.52 -8.84
C LEU A 98 11.02 0.21 -7.35
N GLY A 99 12.08 -0.24 -6.68
CA GLY A 99 12.09 -0.39 -5.24
C GLY A 99 11.99 0.96 -4.51
N LEU A 100 12.68 1.98 -5.03
CA LEU A 100 12.56 3.35 -4.52
C LEU A 100 11.16 3.91 -4.78
N ASP A 101 10.61 3.69 -5.97
CA ASP A 101 9.25 4.13 -6.30
C ASP A 101 8.21 3.45 -5.41
N ALA A 102 8.39 2.16 -5.08
CA ALA A 102 7.54 1.47 -4.11
C ALA A 102 7.49 2.18 -2.75
N MET A 103 8.62 2.65 -2.25
CA MET A 103 8.66 3.43 -0.98
C MET A 103 7.90 4.75 -1.11
N TRP A 104 8.00 5.45 -2.24
CA TRP A 104 7.21 6.65 -2.49
C TRP A 104 5.71 6.37 -2.58
N GLN A 105 5.33 5.25 -3.19
CA GLN A 105 3.94 4.80 -3.24
C GLN A 105 3.39 4.52 -1.84
N LEU A 106 4.17 3.86 -0.98
CA LEU A 106 3.81 3.61 0.41
C LEU A 106 3.63 4.90 1.21
N LEU A 107 4.53 5.86 1.02
CA LEU A 107 4.41 7.17 1.66
C LEU A 107 3.13 7.89 1.22
N GLY A 108 2.84 7.91 -0.08
CA GLY A 108 1.63 8.51 -0.62
C GLY A 108 0.36 7.84 -0.08
N PHE A 109 0.36 6.52 0.00
CA PHE A 109 -0.75 5.77 0.60
C PHE A 109 -0.94 6.10 2.08
N TYR A 110 0.14 6.16 2.84
CA TYR A 110 0.11 6.52 4.27
C TYR A 110 -0.50 7.91 4.49
N LEU A 111 -0.13 8.88 3.68
CA LEU A 111 -0.67 10.24 3.78
C LEU A 111 -2.16 10.30 3.44
N GLY A 112 -2.64 9.47 2.51
CA GLY A 112 -4.05 9.36 2.21
C GLY A 112 -4.87 8.68 3.30
N TRP A 113 -4.26 7.67 3.91
CA TRP A 113 -4.87 6.91 5.00
C TRP A 113 -4.97 7.74 6.28
#